data_0d8ce7e284d72f441d9de19c452bc4da
#
_entry.id   0d8ce7e284d72f441d9de19c452bc4da
#
_cell.length_a   1.000
_cell.length_b   1.000
_cell.length_c   1.000
_cell.angle_alpha   90.00
_cell.angle_beta   90.00
_cell.angle_gamma   90.00
#
_symmetry.space_group_name_H-M   'P 1'
#
loop_
_entity.id
_entity.type
_entity.pdbx_description
1 polymer ?
#
loop_
_entity_poly.entity_id
_entity_poly.type
_entity_poly.pdbx_seq_one_letter_code
_entity_poly.pdbx_strand_id
1 'polypeptide(L)'
;MGVTEFLAKKEKVLGKEAMLIYNKSLSVSPITTHIKIKNVSKKITKKIIIDKSLTINNFYKKWFNIKPKIGLLGLNPHNFEFRKGSEELKTIIPAIKTLKKNKIFINGPISGDTAFNNQSKTKYDVIIGMYHDQVLSPFKALYNFNAINVTLGLPYIRVSPDHGTGEDI
;
A
#
# COMPACT_ATOMS: atom_id res chain seq x y z
N MET A 1 4.58 8.33 -16.05
CA MET A 1 5.40 8.24 -14.82
C MET A 1 4.90 9.34 -13.91
N GLY A 2 4.42 9.02 -12.74
CA GLY A 2 3.92 10.01 -11.77
C GLY A 2 5.06 10.76 -11.07
N VAL A 3 4.69 11.81 -10.31
CA VAL A 3 5.67 12.64 -9.57
C VAL A 3 6.50 11.81 -8.59
N THR A 4 5.89 10.86 -7.90
CA THR A 4 6.56 9.97 -6.94
C THR A 4 7.69 9.17 -7.59
N GLU A 5 7.42 8.53 -8.72
CA GLU A 5 8.41 7.73 -9.46
C GLU A 5 9.49 8.62 -10.09
N PHE A 6 9.12 9.82 -10.55
CA PHE A 6 10.09 10.80 -11.07
C PHE A 6 11.10 11.21 -10.01
N LEU A 7 10.62 11.59 -8.82
CA LEU A 7 11.49 11.95 -7.70
C LEU A 7 12.37 10.78 -7.24
N ALA A 8 11.78 9.58 -7.11
CA ALA A 8 12.55 8.39 -6.74
C ALA A 8 13.65 8.04 -7.74
N LYS A 9 13.40 8.26 -9.04
CA LYS A 9 14.42 8.10 -10.09
C LYS A 9 15.55 9.13 -9.94
N LYS A 10 15.20 10.40 -9.70
CA LYS A 10 16.18 11.49 -9.48
C LYS A 10 17.07 11.20 -8.29
N GLU A 11 16.49 10.71 -7.20
CA GLU A 11 17.21 10.38 -5.95
C GLU A 11 17.87 8.99 -5.96
N LYS A 12 17.83 8.25 -7.07
CA LYS A 12 18.40 6.89 -7.23
C LYS A 12 17.85 5.85 -6.22
N VAL A 13 16.61 6.04 -5.78
CA VAL A 13 15.90 5.14 -4.84
C VAL A 13 14.68 4.45 -5.48
N LEU A 14 14.65 4.40 -6.81
CA LEU A 14 13.54 3.80 -7.57
C LEU A 14 13.26 2.37 -7.10
N GLY A 15 11.98 2.08 -6.83
CA GLY A 15 11.51 0.79 -6.32
C GLY A 15 11.48 0.69 -4.79
N LYS A 16 12.05 1.65 -4.07
CA LYS A 16 11.95 1.77 -2.61
C LYS A 16 10.91 2.80 -2.17
N GLU A 17 10.48 3.65 -3.09
CA GLU A 17 9.44 4.65 -2.83
C GLU A 17 8.10 3.98 -2.58
N ALA A 18 7.33 4.53 -1.65
CA ALA A 18 5.96 4.15 -1.40
C ALA A 18 5.08 5.39 -1.26
N MET A 19 3.91 5.36 -1.90
CA MET A 19 2.86 6.34 -1.71
C MET A 19 2.06 5.93 -0.48
N LEU A 20 1.94 6.82 0.49
CA LEU A 20 1.11 6.64 1.67
C LEU A 20 0.07 7.75 1.71
N ILE A 21 -1.20 7.41 1.62
CA ILE A 21 -2.29 8.30 1.95
C ILE A 21 -2.51 8.17 3.44
N TYR A 22 -2.02 9.16 4.17
CA TYR A 22 -2.00 9.15 5.63
C TYR A 22 -3.25 9.81 6.21
N ASN A 23 -3.94 9.08 7.05
CA ASN A 23 -4.97 9.57 7.94
C ASN A 23 -4.73 8.97 9.34
N LYS A 24 -5.04 9.72 10.39
CA LYS A 24 -4.81 9.29 11.79
C LYS A 24 -5.54 8.01 12.15
N SER A 25 -6.73 7.77 11.58
CA SER A 25 -7.56 6.61 11.90
C SER A 25 -7.19 5.36 11.08
N LEU A 26 -6.85 5.55 9.80
CA LEU A 26 -6.46 4.47 8.89
C LEU A 26 -5.69 5.09 7.72
N SER A 27 -4.54 4.58 7.40
CA SER A 27 -3.80 4.95 6.18
C SER A 27 -3.91 3.88 5.11
N VAL A 28 -3.67 4.26 3.86
CA VAL A 28 -3.64 3.29 2.75
C VAL A 28 -2.42 3.50 1.86
N SER A 29 -1.96 2.43 1.24
CA SER A 29 -0.84 2.47 0.30
C SER A 29 -1.01 1.46 -0.82
N PRO A 30 -0.94 1.85 -2.10
CA PRO A 30 -0.94 0.91 -3.21
C PRO A 30 0.48 0.42 -3.53
N ILE A 31 0.61 -0.86 -3.85
CA ILE A 31 1.88 -1.44 -4.36
C ILE A 31 2.18 -0.90 -5.76
N THR A 32 1.18 -0.85 -6.63
CA THR A 32 1.30 -0.23 -7.95
C THR A 32 0.43 1.01 -8.04
N THR A 33 0.95 2.08 -8.63
CA THR A 33 0.30 3.39 -8.71
C THR A 33 -0.24 3.64 -10.12
N HIS A 34 0.37 4.52 -10.90
CA HIS A 34 -0.14 5.02 -12.19
C HIS A 34 0.19 4.07 -13.36
N ILE A 35 -0.33 2.84 -13.32
CA ILE A 35 -0.16 1.86 -14.39
C ILE A 35 -1.52 1.33 -14.88
N LYS A 36 -1.57 0.87 -16.13
CA LYS A 36 -2.78 0.24 -16.67
C LYS A 36 -3.11 -1.03 -15.89
N ILE A 37 -4.39 -1.26 -15.56
CA ILE A 37 -4.87 -2.43 -14.79
C ILE A 37 -4.36 -3.75 -15.37
N LYS A 38 -4.36 -3.91 -16.68
CA LYS A 38 -3.84 -5.12 -17.35
C LYS A 38 -2.38 -5.45 -17.06
N ASN A 39 -1.62 -4.50 -16.52
CA ASN A 39 -0.20 -4.66 -16.18
C ASN A 39 0.03 -4.92 -14.68
N VAL A 40 -1.00 -4.82 -13.83
CA VAL A 40 -0.86 -4.92 -12.38
C VAL A 40 -0.27 -6.25 -11.97
N SER A 41 -0.86 -7.37 -12.38
CA SER A 41 -0.36 -8.71 -11.99
C SER A 41 1.10 -8.94 -12.38
N LYS A 42 1.52 -8.44 -13.55
CA LYS A 42 2.91 -8.55 -14.03
C LYS A 42 3.90 -7.71 -13.23
N LYS A 43 3.44 -6.62 -12.60
CA LYS A 43 4.29 -5.69 -11.83
C LYS A 43 4.36 -6.05 -10.34
N ILE A 44 3.43 -6.85 -9.84
CA ILE A 44 3.44 -7.33 -8.46
C ILE A 44 4.49 -8.43 -8.34
N THR A 45 5.53 -8.16 -7.56
CA THR A 45 6.56 -9.14 -7.23
C THR A 45 6.72 -9.25 -5.71
N LYS A 46 7.21 -10.41 -5.25
CA LYS A 46 7.54 -10.60 -3.82
C LYS A 46 8.46 -9.48 -3.31
N LYS A 47 9.44 -9.06 -4.11
CA LYS A 47 10.41 -8.03 -3.75
C LYS A 47 9.74 -6.68 -3.53
N ILE A 48 8.90 -6.20 -4.47
CA ILE A 48 8.26 -4.89 -4.36
C ILE A 48 7.30 -4.82 -3.17
N ILE A 49 6.58 -5.91 -2.87
CA ILE A 49 5.71 -6.00 -1.69
C ILE A 49 6.53 -5.85 -0.42
N ILE A 50 7.66 -6.57 -0.31
CA ILE A 50 8.54 -6.52 0.86
C ILE A 50 9.13 -5.12 1.00
N ASP A 51 9.73 -4.58 -0.05
CA ASP A 51 10.42 -3.29 0.00
C ASP A 51 9.46 -2.16 0.42
N LYS A 52 8.27 -2.07 -0.18
CA LYS A 52 7.27 -1.05 0.16
C LYS A 52 6.70 -1.23 1.57
N SER A 53 6.43 -2.47 1.99
CA SER A 53 5.95 -2.73 3.35
C SER A 53 6.99 -2.36 4.41
N LEU A 54 8.28 -2.61 4.15
CA LEU A 54 9.38 -2.19 5.03
C LEU A 54 9.52 -0.67 5.07
N THR A 55 9.41 0.00 3.93
CA THR A 55 9.45 1.46 3.85
C THR A 55 8.34 2.09 4.71
N ILE A 56 7.11 1.57 4.61
CA ILE A 56 5.98 2.02 5.43
C ILE A 56 6.23 1.75 6.92
N ASN A 57 6.63 0.52 7.27
CA ASN A 57 6.92 0.18 8.66
C ASN A 57 8.01 1.07 9.27
N ASN A 58 9.07 1.37 8.51
CA ASN A 58 10.16 2.21 8.97
C ASN A 58 9.73 3.67 9.15
N PHE A 59 8.84 4.17 8.28
CA PHE A 59 8.24 5.48 8.44
C PHE A 59 7.47 5.59 9.76
N TYR A 60 6.57 4.64 10.06
CA TYR A 60 5.82 4.65 11.32
C TYR A 60 6.71 4.54 12.54
N LYS A 61 7.74 3.70 12.50
CA LYS A 61 8.71 3.60 13.59
C LYS A 61 9.47 4.89 13.81
N LYS A 62 9.94 5.52 12.73
CA LYS A 62 10.77 6.73 12.81
C LYS A 62 10.00 7.95 13.29
N TRP A 63 8.77 8.13 12.80
CA TRP A 63 8.02 9.37 12.99
C TRP A 63 6.96 9.29 14.09
N PHE A 64 6.42 8.11 14.35
CA PHE A 64 5.38 7.92 15.38
C PHE A 64 5.83 7.01 16.52
N ASN A 65 7.03 6.44 16.45
CA ASN A 65 7.56 5.48 17.43
C ASN A 65 6.66 4.26 17.68
N ILE A 66 5.93 3.82 16.64
CA ILE A 66 5.04 2.66 16.69
C ILE A 66 5.41 1.62 15.64
N LYS A 67 5.08 0.37 15.90
CA LYS A 67 5.10 -0.72 14.93
C LYS A 67 3.71 -0.85 14.32
N PRO A 68 3.46 -0.40 13.08
CA PRO A 68 2.12 -0.40 12.53
C PRO A 68 1.58 -1.81 12.32
N LYS A 69 0.29 -1.97 12.55
CA LYS A 69 -0.48 -3.17 12.17
C LYS A 69 -0.85 -3.05 10.70
N ILE A 70 -0.24 -3.84 9.84
CA ILE A 70 -0.43 -3.78 8.40
C ILE A 70 -1.41 -4.85 7.94
N GLY A 71 -2.45 -4.45 7.20
CA GLY A 71 -3.32 -5.33 6.43
C GLY A 71 -2.86 -5.35 4.98
N LEU A 72 -2.49 -6.50 4.43
CA LEU A 72 -2.12 -6.65 3.02
C LEU A 72 -3.26 -7.32 2.25
N LEU A 73 -3.77 -6.66 1.21
CA LEU A 73 -4.84 -7.21 0.38
C LEU A 73 -4.32 -8.29 -0.58
N GLY A 74 -5.20 -9.16 -1.01
CA GLY A 74 -4.99 -9.96 -2.20
C GLY A 74 -5.16 -9.14 -3.48
N LEU A 75 -4.81 -9.71 -4.62
CA LEU A 75 -5.04 -9.08 -5.92
C LEU A 75 -6.43 -9.43 -6.46
N ASN A 76 -6.79 -10.71 -6.34
CA ASN A 76 -7.98 -11.26 -6.96
C ASN A 76 -9.19 -11.27 -6.01
N PRO A 77 -10.43 -11.21 -6.52
CA PRO A 77 -11.63 -11.38 -5.71
C PRO A 77 -11.53 -12.65 -4.85
N HIS A 78 -11.92 -12.54 -3.57
CA HIS A 78 -11.85 -13.63 -2.58
C HIS A 78 -10.49 -14.35 -2.52
N ASN A 79 -9.38 -13.63 -2.85
CA ASN A 79 -8.03 -14.18 -2.96
C ASN A 79 -7.94 -15.36 -3.94
N PHE A 80 -8.81 -15.37 -4.96
CA PHE A 80 -8.97 -16.46 -5.93
C PHE A 80 -9.10 -17.83 -5.24
N GLU A 81 -9.74 -17.87 -4.08
CA GLU A 81 -9.91 -19.08 -3.23
C GLU A 81 -8.59 -19.86 -3.02
N PHE A 82 -7.45 -19.17 -3.10
CA PHE A 82 -6.10 -19.73 -3.04
C PHE A 82 -5.84 -20.84 -4.07
N ARG A 83 -6.45 -20.77 -5.25
CA ARG A 83 -6.22 -21.74 -6.31
C ARG A 83 -4.79 -21.70 -6.83
N LYS A 84 -4.30 -22.87 -7.24
CA LYS A 84 -2.96 -23.01 -7.82
C LYS A 84 -2.76 -22.03 -8.98
N GLY A 85 -1.68 -21.30 -8.95
CA GLY A 85 -1.34 -20.35 -10.00
C GLY A 85 -1.66 -18.90 -9.70
N SER A 86 -2.46 -18.60 -8.65
CA SER A 86 -2.81 -17.24 -8.25
C SER A 86 -1.60 -16.42 -7.77
N GLU A 87 -1.68 -15.12 -7.89
CA GLU A 87 -0.69 -14.18 -7.38
C GLU A 87 -0.61 -14.28 -5.84
N GLU A 88 -1.71 -14.63 -5.19
CA GLU A 88 -1.76 -14.85 -3.75
C GLU A 88 -0.78 -15.93 -3.33
N LEU A 89 -0.84 -17.11 -3.97
CA LEU A 89 0.05 -18.23 -3.64
C LEU A 89 1.49 -18.02 -4.11
N LYS A 90 1.66 -17.48 -5.32
CA LYS A 90 2.99 -17.34 -5.92
C LYS A 90 3.81 -16.18 -5.36
N THR A 91 3.14 -15.11 -4.95
CA THR A 91 3.80 -13.82 -4.68
C THR A 91 3.44 -13.24 -3.32
N ILE A 92 2.14 -13.09 -3.00
CA ILE A 92 1.68 -12.33 -1.84
C ILE A 92 1.95 -13.09 -0.54
N ILE A 93 1.54 -14.34 -0.44
CA ILE A 93 1.78 -15.19 0.74
C ILE A 93 3.29 -15.36 1.02
N PRO A 94 4.15 -15.65 0.03
CA PRO A 94 5.60 -15.67 0.25
C PRO A 94 6.19 -14.34 0.73
N ALA A 95 5.65 -13.19 0.29
CA ALA A 95 6.06 -11.88 0.79
C ALA A 95 5.67 -11.71 2.27
N ILE A 96 4.41 -12.02 2.62
CA ILE A 96 3.91 -11.97 4.00
C ILE A 96 4.76 -12.85 4.92
N LYS A 97 5.06 -14.09 4.52
CA LYS A 97 5.90 -15.01 5.31
C LYS A 97 7.28 -14.42 5.58
N THR A 98 7.88 -13.76 4.57
CA THR A 98 9.19 -13.09 4.73
C THR A 98 9.09 -11.89 5.68
N LEU A 99 8.06 -11.06 5.55
CA LEU A 99 7.84 -9.91 6.43
C LEU A 99 7.61 -10.32 7.89
N LYS A 100 6.83 -11.38 8.12
CA LYS A 100 6.62 -11.94 9.47
C LYS A 100 7.92 -12.45 10.10
N LYS A 101 8.80 -13.12 9.32
CA LYS A 101 10.14 -13.53 9.79
C LYS A 101 10.97 -12.32 10.22
N ASN A 102 10.81 -11.17 9.56
CA ASN A 102 11.45 -9.91 9.90
C ASN A 102 10.73 -9.13 11.03
N LYS A 103 9.83 -9.80 11.78
CA LYS A 103 9.09 -9.24 12.91
C LYS A 103 8.21 -8.01 12.53
N ILE A 104 7.70 -7.98 11.31
CA ILE A 104 6.71 -7.00 10.87
C ILE A 104 5.31 -7.51 11.22
N PHE A 105 4.50 -6.66 11.85
CA PHE A 105 3.10 -6.94 12.16
C PHE A 105 2.25 -6.81 10.89
N ILE A 106 2.13 -7.90 10.14
CA ILE A 106 1.40 -7.96 8.89
C ILE A 106 0.43 -9.14 8.85
N ASN A 107 -0.79 -8.89 8.42
CA ASN A 107 -1.81 -9.90 8.15
C ASN A 107 -2.24 -9.85 6.68
N GLY A 108 -2.64 -10.99 6.16
CA GLY A 108 -3.14 -11.11 4.78
C GLY A 108 -2.85 -12.49 4.17
N PRO A 109 -3.18 -12.67 2.89
CA PRO A 109 -3.92 -11.72 2.09
C PRO A 109 -5.36 -11.56 2.59
N ILE A 110 -5.83 -10.31 2.66
CA ILE A 110 -7.20 -9.96 3.05
C ILE A 110 -8.03 -9.79 1.79
N SER A 111 -9.27 -10.26 1.79
CA SER A 111 -10.19 -10.02 0.69
C SER A 111 -10.54 -8.53 0.57
N GLY A 112 -10.43 -7.97 -0.64
CA GLY A 112 -10.57 -6.53 -0.86
C GLY A 112 -11.97 -5.99 -0.53
N ASP A 113 -13.01 -6.79 -0.77
CA ASP A 113 -14.42 -6.45 -0.53
C ASP A 113 -14.77 -6.28 0.96
N THR A 114 -14.04 -6.95 1.85
CA THR A 114 -14.27 -6.89 3.30
C THR A 114 -13.23 -6.07 4.07
N ALA A 115 -12.18 -5.63 3.38
CA ALA A 115 -11.03 -4.99 4.01
C ALA A 115 -11.31 -3.63 4.66
N PHE A 116 -12.36 -2.94 4.25
CA PHE A 116 -12.70 -1.59 4.69
C PHE A 116 -13.95 -1.52 5.57
N ASN A 117 -14.40 -2.65 6.11
CA ASN A 117 -15.50 -2.66 7.07
C ASN A 117 -15.08 -2.05 8.43
N ASN A 118 -16.05 -1.80 9.32
CA ASN A 118 -15.80 -1.13 10.60
C ASN A 118 -14.80 -1.90 11.50
N GLN A 119 -14.78 -3.23 11.44
CA GLN A 119 -13.83 -4.03 12.20
C GLN A 119 -12.39 -3.88 11.70
N SER A 120 -12.22 -3.73 10.40
CA SER A 120 -10.89 -3.55 9.80
C SER A 120 -10.27 -2.18 10.11
N LYS A 121 -11.11 -1.12 10.24
CA LYS A 121 -10.65 0.23 10.63
C LYS A 121 -10.00 0.28 12.01
N THR A 122 -10.44 -0.55 12.94
CA THR A 122 -9.86 -0.63 14.30
C THR A 122 -8.73 -1.64 14.41
N LYS A 123 -8.58 -2.50 13.41
CA LYS A 123 -7.62 -3.60 13.41
C LYS A 123 -6.28 -3.23 12.78
N TYR A 124 -6.27 -2.31 11.82
CA TYR A 124 -5.07 -1.97 11.05
C TYR A 124 -4.79 -0.47 11.09
N ASP A 125 -3.51 -0.12 11.19
CA ASP A 125 -3.04 1.25 11.04
C ASP A 125 -2.86 1.61 9.55
N VAL A 126 -2.52 0.59 8.73
CA VAL A 126 -2.32 0.73 7.29
C VAL A 126 -2.91 -0.46 6.54
N ILE A 127 -3.67 -0.20 5.48
CA ILE A 127 -4.06 -1.20 4.49
C ILE A 127 -3.24 -1.00 3.22
N ILE A 128 -2.54 -2.04 2.79
CA ILE A 128 -1.75 -2.06 1.57
C ILE A 128 -2.50 -2.89 0.51
N GLY A 129 -2.82 -2.26 -0.63
CA GLY A 129 -3.44 -2.93 -1.76
C GLY A 129 -2.48 -3.14 -2.93
N MET A 130 -2.90 -3.95 -3.88
CA MET A 130 -2.07 -4.29 -5.03
C MET A 130 -2.05 -3.20 -6.10
N TYR A 131 -3.12 -2.39 -6.21
CA TYR A 131 -3.23 -1.30 -7.16
C TYR A 131 -3.96 -0.09 -6.57
N HIS A 132 -3.84 1.03 -7.26
CA HIS A 132 -4.25 2.36 -6.82
C HIS A 132 -5.71 2.39 -6.32
N ASP A 133 -6.68 2.08 -7.18
CA ASP A 133 -8.10 2.24 -6.85
C ASP A 133 -8.62 1.16 -5.88
N GLN A 134 -7.89 0.04 -5.72
CA GLN A 134 -8.25 -0.98 -4.74
C GLN A 134 -8.29 -0.43 -3.30
N VAL A 135 -7.45 0.55 -3.02
CA VAL A 135 -7.38 1.16 -1.69
C VAL A 135 -7.85 2.60 -1.65
N LEU A 136 -7.64 3.38 -2.71
CA LEU A 136 -8.03 4.79 -2.69
C LEU A 136 -9.54 4.99 -2.85
N SER A 137 -10.21 4.20 -3.69
CA SER A 137 -11.67 4.33 -3.86
C SER A 137 -12.43 4.10 -2.56
N PRO A 138 -12.25 2.96 -1.85
CA PRO A 138 -12.92 2.76 -0.57
C PRO A 138 -12.44 3.72 0.52
N PHE A 139 -11.15 4.10 0.51
CA PHE A 139 -10.62 5.07 1.45
C PHE A 139 -11.32 6.43 1.30
N LYS A 140 -11.42 6.96 0.08
CA LYS A 140 -12.08 8.24 -0.19
C LYS A 140 -13.58 8.20 0.07
N ALA A 141 -14.24 7.08 -0.14
CA ALA A 141 -15.63 6.89 0.25
C ALA A 141 -15.84 7.00 1.78
N LEU A 142 -14.84 6.65 2.58
CA LEU A 142 -14.90 6.70 4.04
C LEU A 142 -14.42 8.03 4.65
N TYR A 143 -13.39 8.63 4.06
CA TYR A 143 -12.66 9.76 4.65
C TYR A 143 -12.68 11.01 3.77
N ASN A 144 -13.30 10.97 2.57
CA ASN A 144 -13.24 12.03 1.58
C ASN A 144 -11.79 12.45 1.31
N PHE A 145 -11.47 13.74 1.41
CA PHE A 145 -10.12 14.30 1.26
C PHE A 145 -9.43 14.58 2.62
N ASN A 146 -9.93 13.99 3.72
CA ASN A 146 -9.34 14.18 5.05
C ASN A 146 -8.08 13.32 5.22
N ALA A 147 -7.07 13.56 4.40
CA ALA A 147 -5.80 12.87 4.41
C ALA A 147 -4.71 13.71 3.74
N ILE A 148 -3.47 13.28 3.90
CA ILE A 148 -2.32 13.82 3.18
C ILE A 148 -1.61 12.71 2.41
N ASN A 149 -1.12 13.05 1.22
CA ASN A 149 -0.30 12.16 0.43
C ASN A 149 1.17 12.34 0.82
N VAL A 150 1.76 11.30 1.37
CA VAL A 150 3.17 11.27 1.79
C VAL A 150 3.95 10.35 0.86
N THR A 151 4.99 10.88 0.22
CA THR A 151 5.94 10.05 -0.54
C THR A 151 7.04 9.56 0.39
N LEU A 152 7.07 8.27 0.66
CA LEU A 152 8.04 7.60 1.50
C LEU A 152 9.23 7.06 0.69
N GLY A 153 10.35 6.78 1.37
CA GLY A 153 11.54 6.17 0.76
C GLY A 153 12.47 7.15 0.05
N LEU A 154 12.14 8.44 0.01
CA LEU A 154 13.03 9.52 -0.41
C LEU A 154 13.98 9.91 0.74
N PRO A 155 15.13 10.54 0.48
CA PRO A 155 16.01 11.06 1.52
C PRO A 155 15.40 12.24 2.31
N TYR A 156 14.30 12.78 1.84
CA TYR A 156 13.50 13.83 2.46
C TYR A 156 12.02 13.43 2.53
N ILE A 157 11.22 14.12 3.34
CA ILE A 157 9.77 13.94 3.36
C ILE A 157 9.15 14.82 2.28
N ARG A 158 8.32 14.21 1.43
CA ARG A 158 7.44 14.94 0.51
C ARG A 158 6.00 14.72 0.90
N VAL A 159 5.29 15.81 1.10
CA VAL A 159 3.87 15.82 1.43
C VAL A 159 3.12 16.64 0.40
N SER A 160 1.92 16.23 0.05
CA SER A 160 0.97 17.00 -0.76
C SER A 160 -0.46 16.75 -0.28
N PRO A 161 -1.41 17.66 -0.57
CA PRO A 161 -2.82 17.38 -0.34
C PRO A 161 -3.26 16.08 -1.03
N ASP A 162 -4.23 15.39 -0.44
CA ASP A 162 -4.88 14.21 -1.05
C ASP A 162 -6.08 14.68 -1.88
N HIS A 163 -5.81 15.28 -3.03
CA HIS A 163 -6.82 15.61 -4.03
C HIS A 163 -6.62 14.80 -5.32
N GLY A 164 -7.65 14.71 -6.16
CA GLY A 164 -7.60 14.04 -7.46
C GLY A 164 -6.74 14.81 -8.48
N THR A 165 -7.14 14.76 -9.76
CA THR A 165 -6.43 15.44 -10.86
C THR A 165 -6.44 16.95 -10.74
N GLY A 166 -7.33 17.51 -9.93
CA GLY A 166 -7.46 18.95 -9.75
C GLY A 166 -8.15 19.66 -10.93
N GLU A 167 -8.85 18.90 -11.78
CA GLU A 167 -9.56 19.48 -12.94
C GLU A 167 -10.78 20.31 -12.54
N ASP A 168 -11.32 20.09 -11.32
CA ASP A 168 -12.54 20.73 -10.81
C ASP A 168 -12.27 21.82 -9.75
N ILE A 169 -11.00 22.24 -9.58
CA ILE A 169 -10.57 23.29 -8.64
C ILE A 169 -9.73 24.36 -9.32
#